data_2b70e66ce58626cdd2a9d97e0e688bf1
#
_entry.id   2b70e66ce58626cdd2a9d97e0e688bf1
#
_cell.length_a   1.000
_cell.length_b   1.000
_cell.length_c   1.000
_cell.angle_alpha   90.00
_cell.angle_beta   90.00
_cell.angle_gamma   90.00
#
_symmetry.space_group_name_H-M   'P 1'
#
loop_
_entity.id
_entity.type
_entity.pdbx_description
1 polymer ?
#
loop_
_entity_poly.entity_id
_entity_poly.type
_entity_poly.pdbx_seq_one_letter_code
_entity_poly.pdbx_strand_id
1 'polypeptide(L)'
;MSNTKLIGGRRVRWDDERAAEAYARGWWVRDTLADSLADAAQRTPQRTVLIDGDCRVDCERLSEQATALAQALLARMPTGSVVSFMLPNWHEATVIYLAATIAGMVVNPILPSLRDRELLFILNDADTRMIFVPSVFGRHDYASMLTRAVAQMESPPEVVVVRADVDGLSASHTSFPSLLHSHQPAVGLPTLDPEAVRMILYTSGTTGRPKGVLHSHNSMHALIRQLREHWQVQPGDRFLVPSPI
;
A
#
# COMPACT_ATOMS: atom_id res chain seq x y z
N MET A 1 -26.98 -15.85 -11.06
CA MET A 1 -25.92 -15.18 -11.85
C MET A 1 -25.07 -14.38 -10.88
N SER A 2 -23.77 -14.45 -10.95
CA SER A 2 -22.90 -13.66 -10.04
C SER A 2 -23.04 -12.18 -10.43
N ASN A 3 -23.70 -11.37 -9.60
CA ASN A 3 -23.73 -9.92 -9.81
C ASN A 3 -22.32 -9.38 -9.71
N THR A 4 -21.88 -8.69 -10.75
CA THR A 4 -20.58 -8.00 -10.77
C THR A 4 -20.80 -6.53 -11.07
N LYS A 5 -20.06 -5.67 -10.38
CA LYS A 5 -20.07 -4.20 -10.55
C LYS A 5 -18.67 -3.74 -10.97
N LEU A 6 -18.60 -2.74 -11.80
CA LEU A 6 -17.33 -2.08 -12.13
C LEU A 6 -17.10 -0.95 -11.11
N ILE A 7 -16.07 -1.09 -10.28
CA ILE A 7 -15.71 -0.11 -9.25
C ILE A 7 -14.25 0.28 -9.44
N GLY A 8 -13.99 1.56 -9.66
CA GLY A 8 -12.62 2.06 -9.89
C GLY A 8 -11.91 1.35 -11.07
N GLY A 9 -12.64 1.03 -12.14
CA GLY A 9 -12.10 0.33 -13.30
C GLY A 9 -11.92 -1.20 -13.12
N ARG A 10 -12.26 -1.76 -11.96
CA ARG A 10 -12.11 -3.19 -11.65
C ARG A 10 -13.46 -3.88 -11.50
N ARG A 11 -13.58 -5.07 -12.10
CA ARG A 11 -14.80 -5.89 -11.97
C ARG A 11 -14.76 -6.67 -10.66
N VAL A 12 -15.69 -6.35 -9.76
CA VAL A 12 -15.81 -6.98 -8.43
C VAL A 12 -17.13 -7.72 -8.30
N ARG A 13 -17.16 -8.76 -7.48
CA ARG A 13 -18.42 -9.37 -7.02
C ARG A 13 -19.15 -8.34 -6.17
N TRP A 14 -20.41 -8.13 -6.46
CA TRP A 14 -21.19 -7.11 -5.77
C TRP A 14 -22.63 -7.59 -5.53
N ASP A 15 -23.15 -7.20 -4.41
CA ASP A 15 -24.53 -7.44 -3.98
C ASP A 15 -25.02 -6.18 -3.29
N ASP A 16 -25.96 -5.49 -3.91
CA ASP A 16 -26.47 -4.19 -3.42
C ASP A 16 -27.21 -4.34 -2.08
N GLU A 17 -27.97 -5.44 -1.87
CA GLU A 17 -28.70 -5.68 -0.62
C GLU A 17 -27.73 -5.90 0.54
N ARG A 18 -26.70 -6.71 0.35
CA ARG A 18 -25.65 -6.94 1.35
C ARG A 18 -24.84 -5.69 1.63
N ALA A 19 -24.54 -4.89 0.62
CA ALA A 19 -23.85 -3.62 0.80
C ALA A 19 -24.72 -2.65 1.64
N ALA A 20 -26.00 -2.51 1.31
CA ALA A 20 -26.94 -1.69 2.08
C ALA A 20 -27.07 -2.17 3.53
N GLU A 21 -27.19 -3.47 3.75
CA GLU A 21 -27.21 -4.07 5.08
C GLU A 21 -25.92 -3.79 5.87
N ALA A 22 -24.75 -3.92 5.23
CA ALA A 22 -23.46 -3.68 5.86
C ALA A 22 -23.31 -2.22 6.34
N TYR A 23 -23.79 -1.26 5.56
CA TYR A 23 -23.85 0.15 5.97
C TYR A 23 -24.88 0.37 7.08
N ALA A 24 -26.07 -0.18 6.95
CA ALA A 24 -27.14 -0.02 7.94
C ALA A 24 -26.76 -0.58 9.33
N ARG A 25 -26.00 -1.69 9.34
CA ARG A 25 -25.47 -2.29 10.57
C ARG A 25 -24.16 -1.64 11.06
N GLY A 26 -23.62 -0.67 10.32
CA GLY A 26 -22.36 -0.03 10.62
C GLY A 26 -21.14 -0.96 10.49
N TRP A 27 -21.25 -2.09 9.78
CA TRP A 27 -20.10 -2.92 9.44
C TRP A 27 -19.21 -2.23 8.42
N TRP A 28 -19.80 -1.54 7.48
CA TRP A 28 -19.15 -0.65 6.54
C TRP A 28 -19.36 0.80 6.97
N VAL A 29 -18.33 1.62 6.73
CA VAL A 29 -18.32 3.05 7.05
C VAL A 29 -17.87 3.83 5.82
N ARG A 30 -18.18 5.13 5.79
CA ARG A 30 -17.75 5.97 4.66
C ARG A 30 -16.34 6.51 4.82
N ASP A 31 -15.83 6.48 6.04
CA ASP A 31 -14.45 6.88 6.32
C ASP A 31 -13.45 5.86 5.76
N THR A 32 -12.35 6.37 5.26
CA THR A 32 -11.23 5.58 4.76
C THR A 32 -10.07 5.56 5.77
N LEU A 33 -9.03 4.77 5.49
CA LEU A 33 -7.82 4.81 6.30
C LEU A 33 -7.08 6.16 6.20
N ALA A 34 -7.27 6.91 5.09
CA ALA A 34 -6.74 8.27 4.97
C ALA A 34 -7.44 9.22 5.97
N ASP A 35 -8.76 9.12 6.10
CA ASP A 35 -9.53 9.91 7.08
C ASP A 35 -9.11 9.56 8.51
N SER A 36 -8.90 8.27 8.80
CA SER A 36 -8.43 7.80 10.11
C SER A 36 -7.04 8.35 10.45
N LEU A 37 -6.13 8.44 9.47
CA LEU A 37 -4.81 9.02 9.67
C LEU A 37 -4.89 10.54 9.92
N ALA A 38 -5.70 11.25 9.13
CA ALA A 38 -5.89 12.68 9.28
C ALA A 38 -6.47 13.03 10.67
N ASP A 39 -7.50 12.28 11.10
CA ASP A 39 -8.09 12.41 12.44
C ASP A 39 -7.06 12.14 13.56
N ALA A 40 -6.25 11.10 13.44
CA ALA A 40 -5.21 10.78 14.41
C ALA A 40 -4.12 11.87 14.48
N ALA A 41 -3.69 12.41 13.33
CA ALA A 41 -2.72 13.48 13.26
C ALA A 41 -3.26 14.78 13.90
N GLN A 42 -4.56 15.05 13.74
CA GLN A 42 -5.19 16.23 14.35
C GLN A 42 -5.39 16.08 15.86
N ARG A 43 -5.87 14.92 16.32
CA ARG A 43 -6.22 14.70 17.73
C ARG A 43 -5.02 14.36 18.61
N THR A 44 -4.08 13.61 18.09
CA THR A 44 -2.94 13.08 18.85
C THR A 44 -1.64 13.17 18.05
N PRO A 45 -1.21 14.36 17.60
CA PRO A 45 -0.08 14.52 16.67
C PRO A 45 1.19 13.85 17.17
N GLN A 46 1.53 14.01 18.44
CA GLN A 46 2.79 13.50 19.04
C GLN A 46 2.70 12.04 19.53
N ARG A 47 1.57 11.36 19.29
CA ARG A 47 1.45 9.97 19.68
C ARG A 47 2.27 9.07 18.76
N THR A 48 3.25 8.35 19.32
CA THR A 48 4.01 7.34 18.58
C THR A 48 3.09 6.22 18.11
N VAL A 49 3.05 5.97 16.80
CA VAL A 49 2.24 4.92 16.16
C VAL A 49 3.06 3.84 15.48
N LEU A 50 4.32 4.13 15.13
CA LEU A 50 5.23 3.13 14.57
C LEU A 50 6.55 3.12 15.34
N ILE A 51 7.05 1.92 15.56
CA ILE A 51 8.35 1.65 16.17
C ILE A 51 9.08 0.66 15.26
N ASP A 52 10.20 1.10 14.67
CA ASP A 52 11.04 0.31 13.77
C ASP A 52 12.49 0.45 14.23
N GLY A 53 12.96 -0.53 15.01
CA GLY A 53 14.24 -0.41 15.71
C GLY A 53 14.26 0.82 16.64
N ASP A 54 15.20 1.72 16.40
CA ASP A 54 15.33 2.98 17.14
C ASP A 54 14.45 4.11 16.57
N CYS A 55 13.88 3.91 15.38
CA CYS A 55 12.99 4.87 14.75
C CYS A 55 11.63 4.90 15.48
N ARG A 56 11.16 6.11 15.77
CA ARG A 56 9.84 6.39 16.33
C ARG A 56 9.14 7.36 15.41
N VAL A 57 7.96 6.97 14.95
CA VAL A 57 7.12 7.81 14.08
C VAL A 57 5.82 8.08 14.82
N ASP A 58 5.50 9.35 15.00
CA ASP A 58 4.22 9.80 15.55
C ASP A 58 3.18 10.03 14.45
N CYS A 59 1.95 10.37 14.87
CA CYS A 59 0.84 10.56 13.95
C CYS A 59 1.07 11.71 12.98
N GLU A 60 1.62 12.83 13.45
CA GLU A 60 1.89 14.03 12.63
C GLU A 60 2.92 13.70 11.55
N ARG A 61 4.08 13.20 11.94
CA ARG A 61 5.15 12.80 11.02
C ARG A 61 4.69 11.75 10.01
N LEU A 62 3.91 10.76 10.44
CA LEU A 62 3.36 9.75 9.53
C LEU A 62 2.43 10.39 8.50
N SER A 63 1.56 11.30 8.92
CA SER A 63 0.63 12.01 8.05
C SER A 63 1.37 12.91 7.04
N GLU A 64 2.39 13.65 7.50
CA GLU A 64 3.22 14.51 6.64
C GLU A 64 3.95 13.68 5.56
N GLN A 65 4.64 12.62 5.96
CA GLN A 65 5.37 11.75 5.04
C GLN A 65 4.44 11.07 4.05
N ALA A 66 3.31 10.55 4.52
CA ALA A 66 2.33 9.91 3.64
C ALA A 66 1.71 10.92 2.65
N THR A 67 1.42 12.15 3.09
CA THR A 67 0.88 13.19 2.22
C THR A 67 1.90 13.65 1.19
N ALA A 68 3.15 13.86 1.59
CA ALA A 68 4.24 14.23 0.66
C ALA A 68 4.44 13.16 -0.42
N LEU A 69 4.47 11.89 -0.02
CA LEU A 69 4.58 10.79 -0.97
C LEU A 69 3.33 10.68 -1.86
N ALA A 70 2.12 10.90 -1.31
CA ALA A 70 0.89 10.90 -2.10
C ALA A 70 0.92 11.97 -3.21
N GLN A 71 1.43 13.16 -2.93
CA GLN A 71 1.65 14.21 -3.93
C GLN A 71 2.62 13.76 -5.02
N ALA A 72 3.74 13.13 -4.63
CA ALA A 72 4.72 12.61 -5.57
C ALA A 72 4.14 11.49 -6.47
N LEU A 73 3.25 10.66 -5.94
CA LEU A 73 2.53 9.61 -6.71
C LEU A 73 1.55 10.24 -7.71
N LEU A 74 0.72 11.19 -7.26
CA LEU A 74 -0.26 11.88 -8.10
C LEU A 74 0.37 12.67 -9.25
N ALA A 75 1.57 13.19 -9.05
CA ALA A 75 2.32 13.87 -10.10
C ALA A 75 2.84 12.92 -11.20
N ARG A 76 2.90 11.59 -10.93
CA ARG A 76 3.47 10.57 -11.83
C ARG A 76 2.44 9.66 -12.47
N MET A 77 1.33 9.43 -11.80
CA MET A 77 0.35 8.45 -12.27
C MET A 77 -1.07 8.83 -11.87
N PRO A 78 -2.08 8.44 -12.65
CA PRO A 78 -3.47 8.72 -12.32
C PRO A 78 -3.97 7.89 -11.13
N THR A 79 -4.97 8.41 -10.43
CA THR A 79 -5.74 7.68 -9.41
C THR A 79 -6.20 6.32 -9.93
N GLY A 80 -6.14 5.29 -9.11
CA GLY A 80 -6.46 3.90 -9.48
C GLY A 80 -5.28 3.10 -10.00
N SER A 81 -4.11 3.74 -10.28
CA SER A 81 -2.88 3.03 -10.62
C SER A 81 -2.43 2.10 -9.49
N VAL A 82 -1.72 1.02 -9.84
CA VAL A 82 -1.20 0.08 -8.86
C VAL A 82 0.20 0.47 -8.41
N VAL A 83 0.35 0.59 -7.09
CA VAL A 83 1.60 0.81 -6.38
C VAL A 83 1.93 -0.45 -5.60
N SER A 84 3.01 -1.13 -5.98
CA SER A 84 3.50 -2.31 -5.28
C SER A 84 4.61 -1.96 -4.30
N PHE A 85 4.76 -2.73 -3.24
CA PHE A 85 5.95 -2.71 -2.42
C PHE A 85 6.32 -4.13 -1.97
N MET A 86 7.62 -4.39 -1.92
CA MET A 86 8.21 -5.65 -1.49
C MET A 86 9.27 -5.33 -0.43
N LEU A 87 8.79 -4.97 0.77
CA LEU A 87 9.61 -4.47 1.86
C LEU A 87 9.52 -5.38 3.09
N PRO A 88 10.56 -5.42 3.92
CA PRO A 88 10.42 -5.90 5.29
C PRO A 88 9.44 -5.03 6.09
N ASN A 89 9.15 -5.41 7.35
CA ASN A 89 8.30 -4.62 8.26
C ASN A 89 8.98 -3.31 8.68
N TRP A 90 9.34 -2.51 7.72
CA TRP A 90 9.91 -1.18 7.94
C TRP A 90 8.80 -0.13 7.98
N HIS A 91 9.04 0.97 8.70
CA HIS A 91 8.06 2.05 8.79
C HIS A 91 7.72 2.66 7.43
N GLU A 92 8.65 2.62 6.47
CA GLU A 92 8.41 3.09 5.10
C GLU A 92 7.31 2.31 4.38
N ALA A 93 7.13 1.01 4.68
CA ALA A 93 6.03 0.23 4.13
C ALA A 93 4.67 0.82 4.52
N THR A 94 4.53 1.26 5.78
CA THR A 94 3.31 1.94 6.26
C THR A 94 3.14 3.31 5.60
N VAL A 95 4.22 4.09 5.46
CA VAL A 95 4.18 5.37 4.75
C VAL A 95 3.70 5.19 3.32
N ILE A 96 4.26 4.21 2.59
CA ILE A 96 3.88 3.89 1.20
C ILE A 96 2.42 3.44 1.11
N TYR A 97 1.98 2.57 2.01
CA TYR A 97 0.60 2.11 2.06
C TYR A 97 -0.38 3.28 2.24
N LEU A 98 -0.12 4.14 3.21
CA LEU A 98 -0.98 5.29 3.50
C LEU A 98 -0.92 6.36 2.40
N ALA A 99 0.26 6.62 1.84
CA ALA A 99 0.43 7.52 0.71
C ALA A 99 -0.37 7.08 -0.51
N ALA A 100 -0.27 5.80 -0.87
CA ALA A 100 -1.05 5.21 -1.96
C ALA A 100 -2.57 5.30 -1.66
N THR A 101 -2.97 5.10 -0.40
CA THR A 101 -4.35 5.28 0.05
C THR A 101 -4.82 6.71 -0.15
N ILE A 102 -4.08 7.71 0.34
CA ILE A 102 -4.39 9.15 0.21
C ILE A 102 -4.47 9.56 -1.27
N ALA A 103 -3.55 9.06 -2.10
CA ALA A 103 -3.53 9.32 -3.54
C ALA A 103 -4.62 8.57 -4.33
N GLY A 104 -5.43 7.74 -3.68
CA GLY A 104 -6.45 6.92 -4.34
C GLY A 104 -5.87 5.83 -5.23
N MET A 105 -4.65 5.38 -4.99
CA MET A 105 -3.99 4.29 -5.70
C MET A 105 -4.42 2.92 -5.15
N VAL A 106 -4.12 1.87 -5.89
CA VAL A 106 -4.34 0.48 -5.45
C VAL A 106 -3.01 -0.07 -4.93
N VAL A 107 -2.98 -0.47 -3.67
CA VAL A 107 -1.77 -1.01 -3.03
C VAL A 107 -1.64 -2.51 -3.34
N ASN A 108 -0.43 -2.96 -3.64
CA ASN A 108 -0.12 -4.37 -3.82
C ASN A 108 1.12 -4.73 -2.97
N PRO A 109 0.92 -5.15 -1.70
CA PRO A 109 1.99 -5.68 -0.88
C PRO A 109 2.48 -7.02 -1.43
N ILE A 110 3.79 -7.17 -1.56
CA ILE A 110 4.44 -8.38 -2.08
C ILE A 110 5.39 -8.93 -1.02
N LEU A 111 5.28 -10.22 -0.73
CA LEU A 111 6.15 -10.86 0.27
C LEU A 111 7.63 -10.81 -0.15
N PRO A 112 8.55 -10.37 0.73
CA PRO A 112 9.98 -10.33 0.42
C PRO A 112 10.61 -11.70 0.13
N SER A 113 9.92 -12.78 0.43
CA SER A 113 10.37 -14.15 0.15
C SER A 113 10.20 -14.58 -1.32
N LEU A 114 9.37 -13.89 -2.10
CA LEU A 114 9.16 -14.20 -3.52
C LEU A 114 10.40 -13.85 -4.35
N ARG A 115 10.52 -14.46 -5.53
CA ARG A 115 11.68 -14.30 -6.41
C ARG A 115 11.24 -13.94 -7.83
N ASP A 116 12.20 -13.84 -8.73
CA ASP A 116 12.07 -13.27 -10.08
C ASP A 116 10.79 -13.73 -10.81
N ARG A 117 10.48 -15.03 -10.80
CA ARG A 117 9.35 -15.60 -11.55
C ARG A 117 7.98 -15.17 -11.01
N GLU A 118 7.78 -15.32 -9.71
CA GLU A 118 6.53 -14.93 -9.06
C GLU A 118 6.37 -13.43 -9.08
N LEU A 119 7.45 -12.70 -8.85
CA LEU A 119 7.46 -11.24 -8.89
C LEU A 119 7.06 -10.71 -10.27
N LEU A 120 7.71 -11.23 -11.33
CA LEU A 120 7.38 -10.84 -12.71
C LEU A 120 5.91 -11.10 -13.05
N PHE A 121 5.39 -12.26 -12.63
CA PHE A 121 3.97 -12.57 -12.82
C PHE A 121 3.07 -11.54 -12.11
N ILE A 122 3.33 -11.26 -10.83
CA ILE A 122 2.51 -10.35 -10.01
C ILE A 122 2.54 -8.93 -10.58
N LEU A 123 3.72 -8.43 -10.97
CA LEU A 123 3.86 -7.08 -11.51
C LEU A 123 3.09 -6.91 -12.83
N ASN A 124 3.11 -7.91 -13.71
CA ASN A 124 2.35 -7.89 -14.96
C ASN A 124 0.85 -8.05 -14.73
N ASP A 125 0.42 -9.01 -13.89
CA ASP A 125 -1.00 -9.29 -13.63
C ASP A 125 -1.70 -8.13 -12.92
N ALA A 126 -0.99 -7.45 -12.01
CA ALA A 126 -1.48 -6.27 -11.30
C ALA A 126 -1.43 -4.98 -12.14
N ASP A 127 -0.73 -4.95 -13.27
CA ASP A 127 -0.39 -3.73 -14.03
C ASP A 127 0.31 -2.69 -13.12
N THR A 128 1.35 -3.13 -12.40
CA THR A 128 2.09 -2.28 -11.46
C THR A 128 2.77 -1.12 -12.17
N ARG A 129 2.53 0.11 -11.69
CA ARG A 129 3.14 1.33 -12.25
C ARG A 129 4.36 1.80 -11.49
N MET A 130 4.43 1.50 -10.20
CA MET A 130 5.58 1.80 -9.35
C MET A 130 5.77 0.68 -8.34
N ILE A 131 7.03 0.32 -8.05
CA ILE A 131 7.37 -0.67 -7.04
C ILE A 131 8.46 -0.15 -6.11
N PHE A 132 8.24 -0.32 -4.80
CA PHE A 132 9.21 0.00 -3.75
C PHE A 132 9.87 -1.27 -3.24
N VAL A 133 11.20 -1.26 -3.18
CA VAL A 133 12.01 -2.40 -2.72
C VAL A 133 13.17 -1.93 -1.86
N PRO A 134 13.74 -2.79 -0.97
CA PRO A 134 15.01 -2.48 -0.36
C PRO A 134 16.13 -2.52 -1.40
N SER A 135 17.26 -1.87 -1.15
CA SER A 135 18.49 -2.14 -1.91
C SER A 135 18.91 -3.58 -1.65
N VAL A 136 19.31 -3.85 -0.42
CA VAL A 136 19.66 -5.17 0.08
C VAL A 136 18.91 -5.44 1.38
N PHE A 137 18.42 -6.65 1.55
CA PHE A 137 17.86 -7.09 2.83
C PHE A 137 18.23 -8.55 3.09
N GLY A 138 18.79 -8.80 4.27
CA GLY A 138 19.40 -10.09 4.58
C GLY A 138 20.59 -10.38 3.65
N ARG A 139 20.48 -11.45 2.86
CA ARG A 139 21.51 -11.83 1.87
C ARG A 139 21.06 -11.63 0.43
N HIS A 140 19.97 -10.88 0.22
CA HIS A 140 19.38 -10.75 -1.10
C HIS A 140 19.45 -9.31 -1.60
N ASP A 141 19.92 -9.15 -2.84
CA ASP A 141 19.95 -7.88 -3.57
C ASP A 141 18.64 -7.74 -4.37
N TYR A 142 17.72 -6.96 -3.83
CA TYR A 142 16.40 -6.72 -4.45
C TYR A 142 16.49 -5.74 -5.62
N ALA A 143 17.37 -4.76 -5.55
CA ALA A 143 17.56 -3.79 -6.62
C ALA A 143 18.01 -4.49 -7.92
N SER A 144 19.01 -5.37 -7.84
CA SER A 144 19.46 -6.17 -8.97
C SER A 144 18.39 -7.17 -9.45
N MET A 145 17.62 -7.76 -8.53
CA MET A 145 16.51 -8.64 -8.90
C MET A 145 15.47 -7.88 -9.71
N LEU A 146 15.07 -6.67 -9.26
CA LEU A 146 14.10 -5.85 -9.99
C LEU A 146 14.65 -5.42 -11.36
N THR A 147 15.90 -5.02 -11.47
CA THR A 147 16.52 -4.68 -12.77
C THR A 147 16.36 -5.83 -13.78
N ARG A 148 16.59 -7.07 -13.35
CA ARG A 148 16.40 -8.24 -14.23
C ARG A 148 14.94 -8.53 -14.55
N ALA A 149 14.04 -8.37 -13.57
CA ALA A 149 12.62 -8.65 -13.75
C ALA A 149 11.96 -7.63 -14.69
N VAL A 150 12.19 -6.34 -14.46
CA VAL A 150 11.57 -5.27 -15.27
C VAL A 150 12.09 -5.23 -16.70
N ALA A 151 13.33 -5.69 -16.95
CA ALA A 151 13.88 -5.80 -18.30
C ALA A 151 13.11 -6.80 -19.19
N GLN A 152 12.27 -7.66 -18.63
CA GLN A 152 11.45 -8.64 -19.33
C GLN A 152 10.01 -8.14 -19.56
N MET A 153 9.68 -6.92 -19.10
CA MET A 153 8.32 -6.36 -19.17
C MET A 153 8.20 -5.41 -20.37
N GLU A 154 7.05 -5.45 -21.03
CA GLU A 154 6.71 -4.48 -22.09
C GLU A 154 6.46 -3.09 -21.51
N SER A 155 5.87 -3.02 -20.33
CA SER A 155 5.56 -1.78 -19.60
C SER A 155 6.13 -1.88 -18.17
N PRO A 156 7.44 -1.65 -18.00
CA PRO A 156 8.08 -1.78 -16.69
C PRO A 156 7.61 -0.69 -15.72
N PRO A 157 7.41 -1.04 -14.42
CA PRO A 157 7.14 -0.05 -13.40
C PRO A 157 8.37 0.83 -13.10
N GLU A 158 8.14 2.03 -12.59
CA GLU A 158 9.20 2.81 -11.94
C GLU A 158 9.66 2.05 -10.68
N VAL A 159 10.98 1.84 -10.54
CA VAL A 159 11.59 1.15 -9.39
C VAL A 159 12.12 2.19 -8.40
N VAL A 160 11.58 2.18 -7.19
CA VAL A 160 12.00 3.04 -6.08
C VAL A 160 12.72 2.21 -5.03
N VAL A 161 13.95 2.58 -4.72
CA VAL A 161 14.78 1.86 -3.75
C VAL A 161 14.73 2.55 -2.39
N VAL A 162 14.30 1.80 -1.39
CA VAL A 162 14.19 2.22 0.00
C VAL A 162 15.48 1.87 0.75
N ARG A 163 15.96 2.79 1.58
CA ARG A 163 17.22 2.65 2.34
C ARG A 163 18.41 2.30 1.42
N ALA A 164 18.43 2.94 0.24
CA ALA A 164 19.54 2.78 -0.69
C ALA A 164 20.77 3.54 -0.18
N ASP A 165 21.94 2.97 -0.46
CA ASP A 165 23.17 3.75 -0.51
C ASP A 165 23.15 4.56 -1.83
N VAL A 166 23.13 5.89 -1.72
CA VAL A 166 22.90 6.79 -2.87
C VAL A 166 24.01 6.65 -3.91
N ASP A 167 25.24 6.36 -3.46
CA ASP A 167 26.42 6.21 -4.34
C ASP A 167 26.39 4.92 -5.17
N GLY A 168 25.61 3.92 -4.77
CA GLY A 168 25.45 2.63 -5.44
C GLY A 168 24.16 2.45 -6.24
N LEU A 169 23.31 3.46 -6.32
CA LEU A 169 22.01 3.34 -6.97
C LEU A 169 22.15 3.34 -8.50
N SER A 170 21.53 2.36 -9.16
CA SER A 170 21.45 2.34 -10.62
C SER A 170 20.75 3.60 -11.15
N ALA A 171 21.25 4.16 -12.26
CA ALA A 171 20.64 5.32 -12.92
C ALA A 171 19.19 5.09 -13.39
N SER A 172 18.74 3.85 -13.47
CA SER A 172 17.37 3.46 -13.80
C SER A 172 16.43 3.41 -12.59
N HIS A 173 16.95 3.62 -11.36
CA HIS A 173 16.18 3.55 -10.13
C HIS A 173 16.07 4.92 -9.46
N THR A 174 14.95 5.16 -8.81
CA THR A 174 14.70 6.35 -7.99
C THR A 174 15.00 6.03 -6.52
N SER A 175 15.66 6.92 -5.77
CA SER A 175 15.78 6.75 -4.33
C SER A 175 14.51 7.21 -3.62
N PHE A 176 14.12 6.51 -2.55
CA PHE A 176 12.94 6.89 -1.74
C PHE A 176 13.04 8.32 -1.18
N PRO A 177 14.18 8.77 -0.61
CA PRO A 177 14.32 10.15 -0.18
C PRO A 177 14.15 11.17 -1.31
N SER A 178 14.71 10.90 -2.51
CA SER A 178 14.54 11.79 -3.66
C SER A 178 13.08 11.92 -4.09
N LEU A 179 12.32 10.82 -3.99
CA LEU A 179 10.88 10.85 -4.29
C LEU A 179 10.11 11.69 -3.27
N LEU A 180 10.40 11.55 -1.98
CA LEU A 180 9.76 12.32 -0.90
C LEU A 180 10.07 13.83 -0.98
N HIS A 181 11.30 14.18 -1.36
CA HIS A 181 11.74 15.57 -1.42
C HIS A 181 11.56 16.20 -2.81
N SER A 182 10.98 15.45 -3.76
CA SER A 182 10.69 16.02 -5.06
C SER A 182 9.67 17.16 -4.92
N HIS A 183 10.12 18.40 -5.18
CA HIS A 183 9.24 19.57 -5.21
C HIS A 183 8.32 19.45 -6.41
N GLN A 184 7.15 18.90 -6.19
CA GLN A 184 6.08 18.88 -7.18
C GLN A 184 5.04 19.94 -6.82
N PRO A 185 4.42 20.59 -7.82
CA PRO A 185 3.26 21.43 -7.55
C PRO A 185 2.22 20.63 -6.77
N ALA A 186 1.66 21.19 -5.71
CA ALA A 186 0.62 20.51 -4.95
C ALA A 186 -0.58 20.19 -5.87
N VAL A 187 -0.90 18.93 -5.96
CA VAL A 187 -2.09 18.44 -6.67
C VAL A 187 -3.22 18.27 -5.65
N GLY A 188 -4.44 18.63 -6.03
CA GLY A 188 -5.61 18.39 -5.17
C GLY A 188 -5.73 16.89 -4.85
N LEU A 189 -5.88 16.55 -3.56
CA LEU A 189 -6.10 15.17 -3.15
C LEU A 189 -7.47 14.68 -3.65
N PRO A 190 -7.57 13.45 -4.15
CA PRO A 190 -8.82 12.92 -4.65
C PRO A 190 -9.82 12.64 -3.51
N THR A 191 -11.10 12.78 -3.79
CA THR A 191 -12.14 12.22 -2.93
C THR A 191 -12.12 10.71 -3.06
N LEU A 192 -12.00 10.03 -1.94
CA LEU A 192 -11.91 8.57 -1.92
C LEU A 192 -13.30 7.93 -1.84
N ASP A 193 -13.52 6.89 -2.65
CA ASP A 193 -14.70 6.06 -2.57
C ASP A 193 -14.41 4.84 -1.68
N PRO A 194 -15.10 4.67 -0.53
CA PRO A 194 -14.85 3.54 0.38
C PRO A 194 -15.15 2.16 -0.25
N GLU A 195 -15.94 2.11 -1.31
CA GLU A 195 -16.22 0.88 -2.06
C GLU A 195 -15.13 0.53 -3.07
N ALA A 196 -14.30 1.50 -3.47
CA ALA A 196 -13.27 1.27 -4.46
C ALA A 196 -12.24 0.23 -4.00
N VAL A 197 -11.74 -0.57 -4.95
CA VAL A 197 -10.62 -1.49 -4.69
C VAL A 197 -9.39 -0.66 -4.35
N ARG A 198 -8.79 -0.92 -3.19
CA ARG A 198 -7.61 -0.20 -2.69
C ARG A 198 -6.43 -1.10 -2.37
N MET A 199 -6.64 -2.42 -2.38
CA MET A 199 -5.54 -3.34 -2.17
C MET A 199 -5.76 -4.63 -2.98
N ILE A 200 -4.67 -5.18 -3.49
CA ILE A 200 -4.60 -6.50 -4.11
C ILE A 200 -3.64 -7.34 -3.29
N LEU A 201 -4.10 -8.46 -2.74
CA LEU A 201 -3.25 -9.43 -2.07
C LEU A 201 -3.13 -10.69 -2.90
N TYR A 202 -1.91 -11.08 -3.24
CA TYR A 202 -1.66 -12.31 -3.98
C TYR A 202 -1.55 -13.50 -3.02
N THR A 203 -2.29 -14.54 -3.33
CA THR A 203 -2.23 -15.82 -2.62
C THR A 203 -1.64 -16.89 -3.53
N SER A 204 -0.99 -17.89 -2.91
CA SER A 204 -0.54 -19.10 -3.63
C SER A 204 -1.77 -19.86 -4.11
N GLY A 205 -2.10 -19.74 -5.39
CA GLY A 205 -3.23 -20.46 -5.97
C GLY A 205 -3.00 -21.98 -5.95
N THR A 206 -4.04 -22.75 -5.66
CA THR A 206 -4.03 -24.23 -5.75
C THR A 206 -3.66 -24.76 -7.14
N THR A 207 -3.70 -23.90 -8.17
CA THR A 207 -3.35 -24.18 -9.57
C THR A 207 -1.91 -23.79 -9.93
N GLY A 208 -1.07 -23.43 -8.97
CA GLY A 208 0.33 -23.07 -9.17
C GLY A 208 0.57 -21.65 -9.70
N ARG A 209 -0.49 -20.86 -9.98
CA ARG A 209 -0.38 -19.44 -10.31
C ARG A 209 -0.94 -18.59 -9.17
N PRO A 210 -0.25 -17.51 -8.75
CA PRO A 210 -0.79 -16.58 -7.76
C PRO A 210 -2.14 -16.01 -8.22
N LYS A 211 -3.03 -15.73 -7.26
CA LYS A 211 -4.33 -15.10 -7.50
C LYS A 211 -4.45 -13.82 -6.70
N GLY A 212 -4.74 -12.71 -7.37
CA GLY A 212 -4.97 -11.42 -6.74
C GLY A 212 -6.36 -11.35 -6.10
N VAL A 213 -6.41 -11.19 -4.79
CA VAL A 213 -7.64 -10.95 -4.02
C VAL A 213 -7.84 -9.45 -3.86
N LEU A 214 -9.00 -8.96 -4.27
CA LEU A 214 -9.32 -7.53 -4.25
C LEU A 214 -9.96 -7.14 -2.92
N HIS A 215 -9.47 -6.08 -2.31
CA HIS A 215 -10.00 -5.49 -1.09
C HIS A 215 -10.38 -4.02 -1.31
N SER A 216 -11.53 -3.62 -0.78
CA SER A 216 -11.94 -2.22 -0.68
C SER A 216 -11.54 -1.63 0.68
N HIS A 217 -11.68 -0.30 0.86
CA HIS A 217 -11.56 0.30 2.19
C HIS A 217 -12.52 -0.35 3.17
N ASN A 218 -13.77 -0.55 2.76
CA ASN A 218 -14.81 -1.16 3.60
C ASN A 218 -14.42 -2.56 4.11
N SER A 219 -13.86 -3.43 3.25
CA SER A 219 -13.46 -4.77 3.67
C SER A 219 -12.29 -4.73 4.68
N MET A 220 -11.35 -3.79 4.51
CA MET A 220 -10.24 -3.60 5.44
C MET A 220 -10.70 -2.99 6.77
N HIS A 221 -11.54 -1.97 6.72
CA HIS A 221 -12.12 -1.35 7.92
C HIS A 221 -12.94 -2.36 8.73
N ALA A 222 -13.79 -3.15 8.08
CA ALA A 222 -14.56 -4.20 8.75
C ALA A 222 -13.65 -5.18 9.49
N LEU A 223 -12.57 -5.64 8.84
CA LEU A 223 -11.58 -6.52 9.47
C LEU A 223 -10.90 -5.87 10.68
N ILE A 224 -10.42 -4.63 10.55
CA ILE A 224 -9.74 -3.90 11.63
C ILE A 224 -10.69 -3.71 12.82
N ARG A 225 -11.95 -3.36 12.57
CA ARG A 225 -12.96 -3.16 13.63
C ARG A 225 -13.28 -4.47 14.35
N GLN A 226 -13.45 -5.56 13.61
CA GLN A 226 -13.65 -6.90 14.19
C GLN A 226 -12.47 -7.32 15.06
N LEU A 227 -11.23 -7.13 14.57
CA LEU A 227 -10.04 -7.46 15.34
C LEU A 227 -9.93 -6.61 16.61
N ARG A 228 -10.19 -5.29 16.50
CA ARG A 228 -10.19 -4.39 17.66
C ARG A 228 -11.18 -4.84 18.74
N GLU A 229 -12.39 -5.20 18.33
CA GLU A 229 -13.45 -5.65 19.25
C GLU A 229 -13.11 -7.03 19.85
N HIS A 230 -12.75 -7.99 18.99
CA HIS A 230 -12.47 -9.36 19.41
C HIS A 230 -11.24 -9.46 20.32
N TRP A 231 -10.21 -8.68 20.05
CA TRP A 231 -8.99 -8.65 20.87
C TRP A 231 -9.06 -7.63 22.01
N GLN A 232 -10.20 -6.93 22.15
CA GLN A 232 -10.42 -5.90 23.18
C GLN A 232 -9.32 -4.83 23.21
N VAL A 233 -8.85 -4.42 22.04
CA VAL A 233 -7.75 -3.46 21.88
C VAL A 233 -8.08 -2.14 22.55
N GLN A 234 -7.20 -1.70 23.45
CA GLN A 234 -7.33 -0.48 24.23
C GLN A 234 -6.37 0.61 23.76
N PRO A 235 -6.70 1.90 24.00
CA PRO A 235 -5.77 2.99 23.77
C PRO A 235 -4.46 2.77 24.54
N GLY A 236 -3.33 2.74 23.83
CA GLY A 236 -2.00 2.50 24.41
C GLY A 236 -1.46 1.09 24.20
N ASP A 237 -2.27 0.16 23.72
CA ASP A 237 -1.79 -1.18 23.35
C ASP A 237 -0.73 -1.10 22.26
N ARG A 238 0.22 -2.04 22.33
CA ARG A 238 1.31 -2.18 21.37
C ARG A 238 1.22 -3.53 20.68
N PHE A 239 1.29 -3.53 19.37
CA PHE A 239 1.30 -4.73 18.55
C PHE A 239 2.71 -5.00 18.03
N LEU A 240 3.21 -6.21 18.30
CA LEU A 240 4.39 -6.72 17.61
C LEU A 240 3.93 -7.40 16.31
N VAL A 241 4.52 -6.97 15.18
CA VAL A 241 4.26 -7.54 13.86
C VAL A 241 5.50 -8.31 13.38
N PRO A 242 5.64 -9.61 13.72
CA PRO A 242 6.80 -10.41 13.33
C PRO A 242 6.68 -10.97 11.91
N SER A 243 5.46 -11.14 11.41
CA SER A 243 5.23 -11.64 10.05
C SER A 243 5.52 -10.57 9.01
N PRO A 244 6.12 -10.90 7.85
CA PRO A 244 6.27 -9.96 6.75
C PRO A 244 4.91 -9.41 6.30
N ILE A 245 4.89 -8.13 5.98
CA ILE A 245 3.71 -7.44 5.45
C ILE A 245 3.67 -7.61 3.94
#